data_add38f3bc074508e137d1a0710c8350c
#
_entry.id   add38f3bc074508e137d1a0710c8350c
#
_cell.length_a   1.000
_cell.length_b   1.000
_cell.length_c   1.000
_cell.angle_alpha   90.00
_cell.angle_beta   90.00
_cell.angle_gamma   90.00
#
_symmetry.space_group_name_H-M   'P 1'
#
loop_
_entity.id
_entity.type
_entity.pdbx_description
1 polymer ?
#
loop_
_entity_poly.entity_id
_entity_poly.type
_entity_poly.pdbx_seq_one_letter_code
_entity_poly.pdbx_strand_id
1 'polypeptide(L)'
;MCRPMPFKNTEAGLERAVAWLEGLAGSPSDVVVGMEATGHYWMACYSFLVARGYSVAVINPMQVKAVRKLKKLDKVKNDRIDAWLIAETLRIGQYDETRLATDEVASLRSLSRYLQSLRGMAAELKTQCVCLMDAHFPEYAGIFSDMFGAGSRAVLSKSPL
;
A
#
# COMPACT_ATOMS: atom_id res chain seq x y z
N MET A 1 -27.03 -0.36 -14.28
CA MET A 1 -25.77 -0.69 -13.57
C MET A 1 -25.15 -1.87 -14.29
N CYS A 2 -23.92 -1.75 -14.78
CA CYS A 2 -23.24 -2.81 -15.51
C CYS A 2 -22.91 -3.99 -14.59
N ARG A 3 -22.82 -5.21 -15.15
CA ARG A 3 -22.47 -6.41 -14.38
C ARG A 3 -20.97 -6.33 -14.01
N PRO A 4 -20.58 -6.50 -12.74
CA PRO A 4 -19.17 -6.47 -12.36
C PRO A 4 -18.41 -7.62 -13.00
N MET A 5 -17.20 -7.35 -13.46
CA MET A 5 -16.30 -8.35 -14.04
C MET A 5 -15.03 -8.42 -13.17
N PRO A 6 -14.84 -9.49 -12.39
CA PRO A 6 -13.61 -9.68 -11.64
C PRO A 6 -12.45 -10.10 -12.57
N PHE A 7 -11.27 -9.55 -12.33
CA PHE A 7 -10.06 -9.92 -13.06
C PHE A 7 -8.87 -10.04 -12.11
N LYS A 8 -7.86 -10.81 -12.50
CA LYS A 8 -6.60 -10.92 -11.78
C LYS A 8 -5.68 -9.78 -12.19
N ASN A 9 -4.88 -9.27 -11.28
CA ASN A 9 -3.86 -8.24 -11.56
C ASN A 9 -2.63 -8.88 -12.21
N THR A 10 -2.83 -9.47 -13.38
CA THR A 10 -1.85 -10.08 -14.26
C THR A 10 -2.09 -9.55 -15.68
N GLU A 11 -1.09 -9.60 -16.54
CA GLU A 11 -1.22 -9.12 -17.92
C GLU A 11 -2.46 -9.68 -18.62
N ALA A 12 -2.64 -11.00 -18.61
CA ALA A 12 -3.82 -11.65 -19.19
C ALA A 12 -5.15 -11.22 -18.52
N GLY A 13 -5.13 -10.89 -17.23
CA GLY A 13 -6.32 -10.37 -16.54
C GLY A 13 -6.62 -8.93 -16.92
N LEU A 14 -5.60 -8.11 -17.09
CA LEU A 14 -5.71 -6.72 -17.53
C LEU A 14 -6.17 -6.63 -19.00
N GLU A 15 -5.68 -7.50 -19.88
CA GLU A 15 -6.17 -7.61 -21.27
C GLU A 15 -7.67 -7.92 -21.33
N ARG A 16 -8.14 -8.85 -20.49
CA ARG A 16 -9.58 -9.13 -20.39
C ARG A 16 -10.37 -7.93 -19.87
N ALA A 17 -9.80 -7.16 -18.94
CA ALA A 17 -10.44 -5.95 -18.42
C ALA A 17 -10.57 -4.89 -19.53
N VAL A 18 -9.53 -4.70 -20.34
CA VAL A 18 -9.53 -3.80 -21.49
C VAL A 18 -10.60 -4.24 -22.52
N ALA A 19 -10.59 -5.51 -22.94
CA ALA A 19 -11.59 -6.03 -23.89
C ALA A 19 -13.03 -5.84 -23.38
N TRP A 20 -13.23 -5.96 -22.06
CA TRP A 20 -14.55 -5.69 -21.45
C TRP A 20 -14.90 -4.20 -21.49
N LEU A 21 -13.96 -3.28 -21.25
CA LEU A 21 -14.17 -1.84 -21.33
C LEU A 21 -14.48 -1.40 -22.77
N GLU A 22 -13.76 -1.92 -23.75
CA GLU A 22 -13.99 -1.66 -25.18
C GLU A 22 -15.39 -2.11 -25.62
N GLY A 23 -15.83 -3.26 -25.10
CA GLY A 23 -17.21 -3.75 -25.34
C GLY A 23 -18.30 -2.86 -24.71
N LEU A 24 -17.98 -2.01 -23.74
CA LEU A 24 -18.93 -1.09 -23.10
C LEU A 24 -18.99 0.28 -23.76
N ALA A 25 -17.86 0.85 -24.16
CA ALA A 25 -17.76 2.26 -24.52
C ALA A 25 -17.13 2.52 -25.90
N GLY A 26 -16.60 1.51 -26.56
CA GLY A 26 -16.09 1.60 -27.93
C GLY A 26 -14.71 2.29 -28.06
N SER A 27 -14.40 3.33 -27.30
CA SER A 27 -13.11 4.04 -27.35
C SER A 27 -12.55 4.29 -25.95
N PRO A 28 -11.21 4.18 -25.77
CA PRO A 28 -10.56 4.56 -24.52
C PRO A 28 -10.81 6.00 -24.08
N SER A 29 -11.01 6.93 -25.04
CA SER A 29 -11.28 8.35 -24.77
C SER A 29 -12.64 8.60 -24.11
N ASP A 30 -13.57 7.67 -24.24
CA ASP A 30 -14.94 7.79 -23.72
C ASP A 30 -15.08 7.26 -22.27
N VAL A 31 -13.98 6.76 -21.71
CA VAL A 31 -13.97 6.10 -20.41
C VAL A 31 -12.98 6.76 -19.48
N VAL A 32 -13.44 7.07 -18.27
CA VAL A 32 -12.57 7.40 -17.14
C VAL A 32 -12.56 6.23 -16.16
N VAL A 33 -11.39 5.66 -15.91
CA VAL A 33 -11.21 4.55 -14.97
C VAL A 33 -10.79 5.09 -13.60
N GLY A 34 -11.62 4.85 -12.58
CA GLY A 34 -11.28 5.21 -11.20
C GLY A 34 -10.56 4.09 -10.47
N MET A 35 -9.54 4.45 -9.71
CA MET A 35 -8.82 3.53 -8.83
C MET A 35 -8.63 4.15 -7.45
N GLU A 36 -8.65 3.33 -6.41
CA GLU A 36 -8.28 3.76 -5.06
C GLU A 36 -6.77 3.54 -4.84
N ALA A 37 -6.08 4.55 -4.28
CA ALA A 37 -4.65 4.52 -3.98
C ALA A 37 -4.33 3.69 -2.72
N THR A 38 -4.77 2.43 -2.66
CA THR A 38 -4.51 1.55 -1.52
C THR A 38 -3.37 0.57 -1.83
N GLY A 39 -2.32 0.62 -1.02
CA GLY A 39 -1.14 -0.24 -1.19
C GLY A 39 -0.40 0.03 -2.51
N HIS A 40 0.06 -1.03 -3.17
CA HIS A 40 0.84 -0.97 -4.41
C HIS A 40 0.15 -1.67 -5.60
N TYR A 41 -0.95 -2.38 -5.35
CA TYR A 41 -1.60 -3.24 -6.36
C TYR A 41 -2.18 -2.47 -7.56
N TRP A 42 -2.56 -1.21 -7.37
CA TRP A 42 -3.14 -0.37 -8.43
C TRP A 42 -2.10 0.09 -9.46
N MET A 43 -0.81 0.16 -9.11
CA MET A 43 0.24 0.74 -9.96
C MET A 43 0.38 0.01 -11.30
N ALA A 44 0.45 -1.32 -11.30
CA ALA A 44 0.56 -2.11 -12.53
C ALA A 44 -0.67 -1.91 -13.44
N CYS A 45 -1.87 -1.93 -12.85
CA CYS A 45 -3.12 -1.68 -13.58
C CYS A 45 -3.16 -0.25 -14.13
N TYR A 46 -2.73 0.75 -13.37
CA TYR A 46 -2.63 2.13 -13.81
C TYR A 46 -1.73 2.27 -15.04
N SER A 47 -0.47 1.82 -14.94
CA SER A 47 0.50 1.93 -16.04
C SER A 47 0.02 1.20 -17.29
N PHE A 48 -0.60 0.04 -17.13
CA PHE A 48 -1.15 -0.75 -18.22
C PHE A 48 -2.28 -0.02 -18.97
N LEU A 49 -3.21 0.61 -18.24
CA LEU A 49 -4.34 1.33 -18.83
C LEU A 49 -3.91 2.66 -19.47
N VAL A 50 -3.03 3.41 -18.82
CA VAL A 50 -2.48 4.65 -19.36
C VAL A 50 -1.72 4.40 -20.66
N ALA A 51 -0.92 3.32 -20.74
CA ALA A 51 -0.21 2.93 -21.96
C ALA A 51 -1.16 2.59 -23.13
N ARG A 52 -2.44 2.27 -22.82
CA ARG A 52 -3.49 2.01 -23.83
C ARG A 52 -4.40 3.22 -24.10
N GLY A 53 -4.06 4.39 -23.58
CA GLY A 53 -4.78 5.64 -23.84
C GLY A 53 -6.02 5.87 -22.98
N TYR A 54 -6.23 5.09 -21.93
CA TYR A 54 -7.31 5.34 -20.97
C TYR A 54 -6.98 6.52 -20.06
N SER A 55 -8.00 7.34 -19.76
CA SER A 55 -7.93 8.31 -18.67
C SER A 55 -8.14 7.58 -17.34
N VAL A 56 -7.15 7.70 -16.44
CA VAL A 56 -7.18 6.99 -15.15
C VAL A 56 -7.07 7.99 -14.01
N ALA A 57 -8.11 8.04 -13.16
CA ALA A 57 -8.16 8.86 -11.97
C ALA A 57 -7.83 8.00 -10.73
N VAL A 58 -6.73 8.30 -10.05
CA VAL A 58 -6.34 7.66 -8.79
C VAL A 58 -6.85 8.50 -7.64
N ILE A 59 -7.83 7.98 -6.90
CA ILE A 59 -8.59 8.70 -5.89
C ILE A 59 -8.03 8.39 -4.50
N ASN A 60 -8.00 9.42 -3.65
CA ASN A 60 -7.63 9.26 -2.25
C ASN A 60 -8.67 8.42 -1.50
N PRO A 61 -8.25 7.35 -0.77
CA PRO A 61 -9.14 6.50 0.02
C PRO A 61 -10.05 7.27 1.00
N MET A 62 -9.61 8.41 1.50
CA MET A 62 -10.42 9.24 2.41
C MET A 62 -11.66 9.82 1.73
N GLN A 63 -11.58 10.14 0.43
CA GLN A 63 -12.70 10.67 -0.35
C GLN A 63 -13.73 9.57 -0.63
N VAL A 64 -13.29 8.37 -0.97
CA VAL A 64 -14.17 7.20 -1.13
C VAL A 64 -14.91 6.89 0.18
N LYS A 65 -14.21 6.99 1.33
CA LYS A 65 -14.82 6.86 2.66
C LYS A 65 -15.85 7.94 2.95
N ALA A 66 -15.61 9.19 2.54
CA ALA A 66 -16.57 10.27 2.71
C ALA A 66 -17.86 10.01 1.91
N VAL A 67 -17.73 9.59 0.65
CA VAL A 67 -18.88 9.21 -0.18
C VAL A 67 -19.63 8.01 0.41
N ARG A 68 -18.92 7.02 0.95
CA ARG A 68 -19.52 5.88 1.65
C ARG A 68 -20.40 6.32 2.81
N LYS A 69 -19.92 7.25 3.65
CA LYS A 69 -20.69 7.82 4.76
C LYS A 69 -21.93 8.58 4.28
N LEU A 70 -21.78 9.42 3.25
CA LEU A 70 -22.90 10.14 2.65
C LEU A 70 -24.01 9.22 2.14
N LYS A 71 -23.62 8.06 1.59
CA LYS A 71 -24.55 7.04 1.09
C LYS A 71 -25.06 6.08 2.17
N LYS A 72 -24.65 6.26 3.45
CA LYS A 72 -25.03 5.40 4.59
C LYS A 72 -24.66 3.92 4.39
N LEU A 73 -23.54 3.65 3.73
CA LEU A 73 -23.04 2.32 3.40
C LEU A 73 -21.88 1.85 4.30
N ASP A 74 -21.70 2.48 5.46
CA ASP A 74 -20.56 2.21 6.36
C ASP A 74 -20.46 0.76 6.81
N LYS A 75 -21.59 0.08 6.95
CA LYS A 75 -21.66 -1.31 7.43
C LYS A 75 -21.55 -2.36 6.33
N VAL A 76 -21.58 -1.96 5.06
CA VAL A 76 -21.53 -2.89 3.94
C VAL A 76 -20.19 -2.78 3.23
N LYS A 77 -19.41 -3.86 3.29
CA LYS A 77 -18.10 -3.93 2.64
C LYS A 77 -18.07 -5.15 1.72
N ASN A 78 -18.06 -4.88 0.43
CA ASN A 78 -17.78 -5.87 -0.60
C ASN A 78 -17.26 -5.16 -1.86
N ASP A 79 -16.50 -5.88 -2.67
CA ASP A 79 -15.81 -5.34 -3.86
C ASP A 79 -16.75 -4.65 -4.86
N ARG A 80 -18.00 -5.13 -4.98
CA ARG A 80 -18.98 -4.53 -5.87
C ARG A 80 -19.41 -3.14 -5.40
N ILE A 81 -19.62 -2.97 -4.09
CA ILE A 81 -19.98 -1.68 -3.51
C ILE A 81 -18.77 -0.75 -3.53
N ASP A 82 -17.58 -1.28 -3.29
CA ASP A 82 -16.34 -0.50 -3.32
C ASP A 82 -16.08 0.04 -4.74
N ALA A 83 -16.22 -0.78 -5.78
CA ALA A 83 -16.14 -0.34 -7.17
C ALA A 83 -17.21 0.69 -7.54
N TRP A 84 -18.45 0.48 -7.05
CA TRP A 84 -19.54 1.44 -7.28
C TRP A 84 -19.26 2.78 -6.58
N LEU A 85 -18.72 2.78 -5.36
CA LEU A 85 -18.37 4.00 -4.64
C LEU A 85 -17.27 4.79 -5.34
N ILE A 86 -16.28 4.12 -5.92
CA ILE A 86 -15.25 4.75 -6.74
C ILE A 86 -15.90 5.42 -7.97
N ALA A 87 -16.75 4.70 -8.69
CA ALA A 87 -17.45 5.23 -9.85
C ALA A 87 -18.38 6.42 -9.48
N GLU A 88 -19.05 6.35 -8.33
CA GLU A 88 -19.90 7.44 -7.83
C GLU A 88 -19.07 8.66 -7.42
N THR A 89 -17.89 8.45 -6.84
CA THR A 89 -16.95 9.55 -6.51
C THR A 89 -16.53 10.28 -7.77
N LEU A 90 -16.18 9.55 -8.83
CA LEU A 90 -15.89 10.13 -10.15
C LEU A 90 -17.10 10.91 -10.71
N ARG A 91 -18.28 10.31 -10.66
CA ARG A 91 -19.50 10.92 -11.18
C ARG A 91 -19.87 12.24 -10.49
N ILE A 92 -19.62 12.33 -9.19
CA ILE A 92 -19.85 13.57 -8.42
C ILE A 92 -18.85 14.67 -8.83
N GLY A 93 -17.67 14.31 -9.32
CA GLY A 93 -16.65 15.24 -9.78
C GLY A 93 -15.94 16.02 -8.67
N GLN A 94 -16.22 15.72 -7.42
CA GLN A 94 -15.59 16.37 -6.24
C GLN A 94 -14.54 15.44 -5.64
N TYR A 95 -13.47 15.22 -6.36
CA TYR A 95 -12.32 14.45 -5.90
C TYR A 95 -11.02 15.13 -6.31
N ASP A 96 -10.01 14.99 -5.46
CA ASP A 96 -8.65 15.36 -5.81
C ASP A 96 -7.94 14.12 -6.33
N GLU A 97 -7.38 14.22 -7.51
CA GLU A 97 -6.53 13.16 -8.05
C GLU A 97 -5.27 13.03 -7.21
N THR A 98 -4.91 11.79 -6.88
CA THR A 98 -3.64 11.52 -6.23
C THR A 98 -2.50 11.91 -7.17
N ARG A 99 -1.69 12.88 -6.76
CA ARG A 99 -0.48 13.23 -7.51
C ARG A 99 0.47 12.03 -7.52
N LEU A 100 0.68 11.49 -8.69
CA LEU A 100 1.65 10.41 -8.86
C LEU A 100 3.05 11.01 -8.74
N ALA A 101 3.87 10.40 -7.90
CA ALA A 101 5.28 10.76 -7.83
C ALA A 101 5.99 10.30 -9.11
N THR A 102 7.02 11.04 -9.54
CA THR A 102 7.93 10.53 -10.57
C THR A 102 8.56 9.21 -10.08
N ASP A 103 9.01 8.36 -11.00
CA ASP A 103 9.60 7.05 -10.68
C ASP A 103 10.74 7.17 -9.67
N GLU A 104 11.54 8.21 -9.76
CA GLU A 104 12.63 8.50 -8.83
C GLU A 104 12.11 8.80 -7.41
N VAL A 105 11.12 9.67 -7.29
CA VAL A 105 10.51 10.01 -5.99
C VAL A 105 9.74 8.82 -5.41
N ALA A 106 9.08 8.02 -6.25
CA ALA A 106 8.42 6.79 -5.83
C ALA A 106 9.43 5.77 -5.29
N SER A 107 10.57 5.61 -5.96
CA SER A 107 11.67 4.73 -5.54
C SER A 107 12.28 5.19 -4.22
N LEU A 108 12.59 6.49 -4.08
CA LEU A 108 13.10 7.06 -2.83
C LEU A 108 12.12 6.87 -1.67
N ARG A 109 10.84 7.07 -1.90
CA ARG A 109 9.79 6.85 -0.88
C ARG A 109 9.73 5.38 -0.46
N SER A 110 9.83 4.45 -1.41
CA SER A 110 9.83 3.01 -1.13
C SER A 110 11.05 2.60 -0.33
N LEU A 111 12.25 3.07 -0.71
CA LEU A 111 13.50 2.81 0.00
C LEU A 111 13.48 3.39 1.41
N SER A 112 12.98 4.62 1.58
CA SER A 112 12.85 5.26 2.90
C SER A 112 11.93 4.47 3.83
N ARG A 113 10.76 4.03 3.33
CA ARG A 113 9.83 3.19 4.10
C ARG A 113 10.45 1.85 4.46
N TYR A 114 11.17 1.23 3.53
CA TYR A 114 11.85 -0.03 3.79
C TYR A 114 12.95 0.12 4.86
N LEU A 115 13.77 1.18 4.76
CA LEU A 115 14.77 1.50 5.78
C LEU A 115 14.13 1.71 7.16
N GLN A 116 13.00 2.42 7.22
CA GLN A 116 12.28 2.63 8.48
C GLN A 116 11.75 1.31 9.05
N SER A 117 11.24 0.41 8.21
CA SER A 117 10.80 -0.93 8.62
C SER A 117 11.95 -1.76 9.18
N LEU A 118 13.12 -1.75 8.53
CA LEU A 118 14.32 -2.45 9.02
C LEU A 118 14.78 -1.91 10.38
N ARG A 119 14.76 -0.58 10.55
CA ARG A 119 15.08 0.05 11.84
C ARG A 119 14.11 -0.35 12.94
N GLY A 120 12.81 -0.44 12.62
CA GLY A 120 11.79 -0.93 13.55
C GLY A 120 12.06 -2.37 13.99
N MET A 121 12.29 -3.28 13.04
CA MET A 121 12.63 -4.68 13.35
C MET A 121 13.90 -4.80 14.19
N ALA A 122 14.93 -4.01 13.87
CA ALA A 122 16.17 -3.98 14.66
C ALA A 122 15.92 -3.49 16.10
N ALA A 123 15.04 -2.50 16.30
CA ALA A 123 14.68 -2.02 17.63
C ALA A 123 13.90 -3.07 18.42
N GLU A 124 12.96 -3.78 17.80
CA GLU A 124 12.22 -4.88 18.42
C GLU A 124 13.17 -6.00 18.86
N LEU A 125 14.07 -6.44 18.00
CA LEU A 125 15.08 -7.46 18.33
C LEU A 125 15.96 -7.02 19.49
N LYS A 126 16.42 -5.76 19.50
CA LYS A 126 17.17 -5.22 20.63
C LYS A 126 16.37 -5.27 21.93
N THR A 127 15.11 -4.91 21.91
CA THR A 127 14.24 -4.98 23.09
C THR A 127 14.10 -6.41 23.59
N GLN A 128 13.92 -7.38 22.69
CA GLN A 128 13.86 -8.81 23.06
C GLN A 128 15.19 -9.27 23.69
N CYS A 129 16.33 -8.88 23.14
CA CYS A 129 17.63 -9.19 23.73
C CYS A 129 17.77 -8.60 25.13
N VAL A 130 17.36 -7.34 25.35
CA VAL A 130 17.36 -6.72 26.68
C VAL A 130 16.50 -7.53 27.65
N CYS A 131 15.29 -7.89 27.28
CA CYS A 131 14.39 -8.70 28.13
C CYS A 131 15.02 -10.06 28.49
N LEU A 132 15.70 -10.72 27.55
CA LEU A 132 16.39 -11.99 27.82
C LEU A 132 17.57 -11.79 28.78
N MET A 133 18.36 -10.73 28.58
CA MET A 133 19.48 -10.41 29.47
C MET A 133 18.97 -10.09 30.88
N ASP A 134 17.95 -9.27 31.02
CA ASP A 134 17.35 -8.92 32.31
C ASP A 134 16.80 -10.14 33.05
N ALA A 135 16.28 -11.12 32.31
CA ALA A 135 15.74 -12.35 32.92
C ALA A 135 16.84 -13.30 33.43
N HIS A 136 18.02 -13.32 32.79
CA HIS A 136 19.08 -14.29 33.10
C HIS A 136 20.32 -13.67 33.77
N PHE A 137 20.61 -12.42 33.46
CA PHE A 137 21.77 -11.69 34.02
C PHE A 137 21.49 -10.20 34.11
N PRO A 138 20.63 -9.75 35.05
CA PRO A 138 20.19 -8.35 35.16
C PRO A 138 21.34 -7.35 35.41
N GLU A 139 22.44 -7.78 36.04
CA GLU A 139 23.63 -6.93 36.29
C GLU A 139 24.34 -6.54 35.01
N TYR A 140 24.12 -7.25 33.90
CA TYR A 140 24.78 -6.98 32.62
C TYR A 140 24.52 -5.58 32.09
N ALA A 141 23.30 -5.07 32.32
CA ALA A 141 22.90 -3.72 31.89
C ALA A 141 23.80 -2.59 32.45
N GLY A 142 24.44 -2.83 33.63
CA GLY A 142 25.33 -1.87 34.27
C GLY A 142 26.81 -1.97 33.85
N ILE A 143 27.21 -3.02 33.12
CA ILE A 143 28.61 -3.29 32.78
C ILE A 143 29.08 -2.44 31.59
N PHE A 144 28.20 -2.20 30.60
CA PHE A 144 28.54 -1.50 29.38
C PHE A 144 27.63 -0.28 29.20
N SER A 145 28.22 0.84 28.73
CA SER A 145 27.45 2.03 28.36
C SER A 145 26.47 1.79 27.17
N ASP A 146 26.80 0.82 26.32
CA ASP A 146 25.96 0.34 25.23
C ASP A 146 25.99 -1.19 25.20
N MET A 147 24.88 -1.82 25.56
CA MET A 147 24.72 -3.28 25.55
C MET A 147 24.92 -3.89 24.14
N PHE A 148 24.70 -3.12 23.08
CA PHE A 148 24.89 -3.53 21.69
C PHE A 148 26.19 -3.05 21.09
N GLY A 149 27.05 -2.42 21.89
CA GLY A 149 28.37 -1.94 21.52
C GLY A 149 29.35 -3.09 21.20
N ALA A 150 30.47 -2.75 20.58
CA ALA A 150 31.48 -3.73 20.16
C ALA A 150 32.04 -4.55 21.33
N GLY A 151 32.28 -3.92 22.49
CA GLY A 151 32.81 -4.58 23.69
C GLY A 151 31.84 -5.62 24.25
N SER A 152 30.57 -5.24 24.44
CA SER A 152 29.52 -6.15 24.91
C SER A 152 29.34 -7.34 23.95
N ARG A 153 29.23 -7.10 22.64
CA ARG A 153 29.13 -8.16 21.63
C ARG A 153 30.33 -9.12 21.64
N ALA A 154 31.54 -8.61 21.83
CA ALA A 154 32.75 -9.44 21.92
C ALA A 154 32.70 -10.37 23.13
N VAL A 155 32.20 -9.92 24.27
CA VAL A 155 32.04 -10.73 25.47
C VAL A 155 30.98 -11.80 25.25
N LEU A 156 29.77 -11.45 24.79
CA LEU A 156 28.67 -12.37 24.53
C LEU A 156 29.02 -13.43 23.48
N SER A 157 29.84 -13.10 22.49
CA SER A 157 30.26 -14.06 21.46
C SER A 157 31.22 -15.13 21.98
N LYS A 158 31.96 -14.83 23.06
CA LYS A 158 32.94 -15.77 23.69
C LYS A 158 32.34 -16.56 24.82
N SER A 159 31.39 -16.03 25.50
CA SER A 159 30.67 -16.68 26.60
C SER A 159 29.17 -16.51 26.41
N PRO A 160 28.57 -17.28 25.51
CA PRO A 160 27.14 -17.30 25.39
C PRO A 160 26.51 -17.83 26.69
N LEU A 161 25.43 -17.21 27.13
CA LEU A 161 24.65 -17.56 28.32
C LEU A 161 24.12 -19.00 28.25
#